data_c80dddcbf9eb9ee73b34c0e448056349
#
_entry.id   c80dddcbf9eb9ee73b34c0e448056349
#
_cell.length_a   1.000
_cell.length_b   1.000
_cell.length_c   1.000
_cell.angle_alpha   90.00
_cell.angle_beta   90.00
_cell.angle_gamma   90.00
#
_symmetry.space_group_name_H-M   'P 1'
#
loop_
_entity.id
_entity.type
_entity.pdbx_description
1 polymer ?
#
loop_
_entity_poly.entity_id
_entity_poly.type
_entity_poly.pdbx_seq_one_letter_code
_entity_poly.pdbx_strand_id
1 'polypeptide(L)'
;MRFKSFYIISFLSFGWAPAQLNDSIFIPTSQVYYQQLSRIWENPLQFSNQKFSDFTETTLNASVKNLNMKRTQTAEEINEFGFTTQGIFNISDKLRLLGSFDYQFITEKGLGYNLTNERTEDHFVLNPNYLFVPKKANWETQNYHIQGGLSYKIWKGFELGATIDYKNQSSYRRSDPRPDISTADYSGKIFGGYRYKNHQLSIFGGLGRKSETYDLISVNESVNAPANPEYYVRFSNGYGRLIFFPSYADYSYRTIDRNFGGGYSFENQKNFFNINFSYSKKMQDLFEKDASNNSYFEESLEKMKYRLVNYKTDANYWHKGEKTDFISNLNFQSMTGDNYNNAEFGQNYRMTLDRLSTANHFLLREDKKIKFGASLEGIYNDFSAIDLLGMTYKYIKSLNLNLKFNKDIYYRDSQKVNVEIGAMSYFPLSESLTYTPASSNTLLYDTVIKNDHEFDKTSKLGPQLGIQFYQKVTSKTDLKIFTNFATLFPLSKDLEQNTGYKGMPNLYFNAGISLFY
;
A
#
# COMPACT_ATOMS: atom_id res chain seq x y z
N MET A 1 -29.97 -5.30 19.45
CA MET A 1 -29.02 -4.43 20.17
C MET A 1 -29.17 -3.02 19.64
N ARG A 2 -29.51 -2.04 20.49
CA ARG A 2 -29.81 -0.67 20.06
C ARG A 2 -28.47 0.06 19.84
N PHE A 3 -28.15 0.41 18.60
CA PHE A 3 -27.06 1.31 18.29
C PHE A 3 -27.36 2.71 18.82
N LYS A 4 -26.57 3.16 19.78
CA LYS A 4 -26.54 4.56 20.20
C LYS A 4 -25.83 5.34 19.10
N SER A 5 -26.57 6.24 18.46
CA SER A 5 -26.06 7.22 17.51
C SER A 5 -24.97 8.05 18.20
N PHE A 6 -23.73 7.84 17.84
CA PHE A 6 -22.60 8.62 18.34
C PHE A 6 -22.43 9.87 17.48
N TYR A 7 -22.44 11.02 18.13
CA TYR A 7 -22.26 12.34 17.57
C TYR A 7 -20.85 12.50 16.98
N ILE A 8 -20.71 12.33 15.67
CA ILE A 8 -19.50 12.66 14.89
C ILE A 8 -19.62 14.05 14.21
N ILE A 9 -20.55 14.89 14.65
CA ILE A 9 -20.80 16.22 14.03
C ILE A 9 -19.94 17.35 14.62
N SER A 10 -19.15 17.13 15.66
CA SER A 10 -18.43 18.21 16.35
C SER A 10 -16.97 18.42 15.95
N PHE A 11 -16.43 17.72 14.94
CA PHE A 11 -15.05 17.92 14.48
C PHE A 11 -14.90 18.67 13.14
N LEU A 12 -15.99 19.05 12.50
CA LEU A 12 -15.98 19.84 11.25
C LEU A 12 -15.91 21.36 11.48
N SER A 13 -15.77 21.83 12.70
CA SER A 13 -15.52 23.24 13.00
C SER A 13 -14.03 23.55 13.17
N PHE A 14 -13.15 22.97 12.37
CA PHE A 14 -11.85 23.58 12.16
C PHE A 14 -12.08 24.89 11.40
N GLY A 15 -11.82 25.97 12.12
CA GLY A 15 -12.04 27.32 11.65
C GLY A 15 -11.51 27.52 10.22
N TRP A 16 -12.34 28.12 9.42
CA TRP A 16 -12.00 28.65 8.10
C TRP A 16 -10.88 29.67 8.26
N ALA A 17 -9.63 29.20 8.36
CA ALA A 17 -8.50 30.07 8.11
C ALA A 17 -8.47 30.28 6.59
N PRO A 18 -8.70 31.50 6.09
CA PRO A 18 -8.64 31.76 4.66
C PRO A 18 -7.19 31.58 4.23
N ALA A 19 -6.87 30.44 3.62
CA ALA A 19 -5.60 30.27 2.94
C ALA A 19 -5.54 31.32 1.83
N GLN A 20 -4.58 32.24 1.91
CA GLN A 20 -4.29 33.16 0.83
C GLN A 20 -3.57 32.37 -0.26
N LEU A 21 -4.35 31.73 -1.12
CA LEU A 21 -3.85 31.20 -2.38
C LEU A 21 -3.42 32.38 -3.24
N ASN A 22 -2.13 32.57 -3.42
CA ASN A 22 -1.62 33.45 -4.46
C ASN A 22 -2.21 33.03 -5.81
N ASP A 23 -2.59 33.96 -6.65
CA ASP A 23 -3.33 33.83 -7.93
C ASP A 23 -2.78 32.83 -8.98
N SER A 24 -1.84 31.98 -8.64
CA SER A 24 -1.10 31.14 -9.57
C SER A 24 -1.17 29.64 -9.33
N ILE A 25 -1.99 29.13 -8.39
CA ILE A 25 -2.11 27.69 -8.20
C ILE A 25 -3.21 27.14 -9.11
N PHE A 26 -2.92 27.12 -10.37
CA PHE A 26 -3.45 26.09 -11.24
C PHE A 26 -2.69 24.81 -10.86
N ILE A 27 -3.41 23.88 -10.24
CA ILE A 27 -2.83 22.66 -9.67
C ILE A 27 -1.87 22.06 -10.70
N PRO A 28 -0.58 21.92 -10.37
CA PRO A 28 0.33 21.15 -11.21
C PRO A 28 -0.33 19.82 -11.50
N THR A 29 -0.09 19.23 -12.65
CA THR A 29 -0.63 17.92 -12.98
C THR A 29 -0.52 17.02 -11.77
N SER A 30 -1.59 16.34 -11.46
CA SER A 30 -1.77 15.57 -10.24
C SER A 30 -0.56 14.70 -9.86
N GLN A 31 0.15 14.15 -10.84
CA GLN A 31 1.33 13.30 -10.63
C GLN A 31 2.52 14.02 -9.99
N VAL A 32 2.90 15.21 -10.50
CA VAL A 32 4.01 16.01 -9.94
C VAL A 32 3.73 16.39 -8.50
N TYR A 33 2.50 16.79 -8.24
CA TYR A 33 2.05 17.20 -6.92
C TYR A 33 2.05 16.05 -5.91
N TYR A 34 1.46 14.91 -6.26
CA TYR A 34 1.41 13.76 -5.36
C TYR A 34 2.79 13.14 -5.08
N GLN A 35 3.68 13.16 -6.05
CA GLN A 35 5.07 12.74 -5.82
C GLN A 35 5.81 13.67 -4.85
N GLN A 36 5.50 14.95 -4.87
CA GLN A 36 6.07 15.89 -3.89
C GLN A 36 5.51 15.68 -2.50
N LEU A 37 4.20 15.42 -2.39
CA LEU A 37 3.57 15.10 -1.11
C LEU A 37 4.14 13.84 -0.49
N SER A 38 4.28 12.76 -1.25
CA SER A 38 4.83 11.51 -0.72
C SER A 38 6.22 11.68 -0.12
N ARG A 39 7.08 12.52 -0.73
CA ARG A 39 8.42 12.84 -0.18
C ARG A 39 8.35 13.58 1.15
N ILE A 40 7.40 14.50 1.29
CA ILE A 40 7.23 15.28 2.51
C ILE A 40 6.77 14.38 3.66
N TRP A 41 5.92 13.40 3.37
CA TRP A 41 5.52 12.39 4.34
C TRP A 41 6.68 11.48 4.76
N GLU A 42 7.59 11.16 3.85
CA GLU A 42 8.81 10.39 4.18
C GLU A 42 9.79 11.18 5.04
N ASN A 43 9.94 12.50 4.76
CA ASN A 43 10.84 13.39 5.48
C ASN A 43 10.28 14.83 5.51
N PRO A 44 9.62 15.24 6.60
CA PRO A 44 8.98 16.55 6.70
C PRO A 44 9.95 17.73 6.68
N LEU A 45 11.26 17.49 6.90
CA LEU A 45 12.27 18.54 6.82
C LEU A 45 12.51 19.00 5.37
N GLN A 46 12.25 18.15 4.38
CA GLN A 46 12.35 18.52 2.96
C GLN A 46 11.30 19.55 2.55
N PHE A 47 10.24 19.67 3.33
CA PHE A 47 9.19 20.64 3.18
C PHE A 47 9.64 22.09 3.47
N SER A 48 10.63 22.29 4.32
CA SER A 48 11.01 23.60 4.81
C SER A 48 11.60 24.53 3.74
N ASN A 49 12.02 24.03 2.58
CA ASN A 49 12.57 24.82 1.47
C ASN A 49 11.54 25.27 0.44
N GLN A 50 10.54 24.45 0.19
CA GLN A 50 9.59 24.73 -0.86
C GLN A 50 8.59 25.76 -0.34
N LYS A 51 8.37 26.82 -1.11
CA LYS A 51 7.28 27.75 -0.85
C LYS A 51 5.96 27.10 -1.31
N PHE A 52 5.53 26.08 -0.57
CA PHE A 52 4.15 25.63 -0.72
C PHE A 52 3.24 26.67 -0.07
N SER A 53 2.25 27.13 -0.80
CA SER A 53 1.12 27.81 -0.21
C SER A 53 0.32 26.79 0.60
N ASP A 54 -0.39 27.27 1.60
CA ASP A 54 -1.37 26.48 2.31
C ASP A 54 -2.38 25.93 1.32
N PHE A 55 -2.73 24.67 1.47
CA PHE A 55 -3.80 24.07 0.69
C PHE A 55 -4.40 22.89 1.43
N THR A 56 -5.62 22.59 1.10
CA THR A 56 -6.31 21.35 1.49
C THR A 56 -6.91 20.71 0.24
N GLU A 57 -6.79 19.42 0.12
CA GLU A 57 -7.48 18.61 -0.86
C GLU A 57 -8.43 17.66 -0.14
N THR A 58 -9.68 17.62 -0.59
CA THR A 58 -10.67 16.64 -0.14
C THR A 58 -11.19 15.87 -1.34
N THR A 59 -11.07 14.55 -1.32
CA THR A 59 -11.43 13.64 -2.42
C THR A 59 -12.44 12.61 -1.96
N LEU A 60 -13.48 12.41 -2.77
CA LEU A 60 -14.37 11.26 -2.74
C LEU A 60 -14.11 10.44 -4.00
N ASN A 61 -13.91 9.13 -3.84
CA ASN A 61 -13.69 8.25 -4.97
C ASN A 61 -14.40 6.90 -4.79
N ALA A 62 -14.71 6.26 -5.92
CA ALA A 62 -15.19 4.91 -5.98
C ALA A 62 -14.38 4.11 -7.00
N SER A 63 -14.02 2.88 -6.67
CA SER A 63 -13.33 1.98 -7.59
C SER A 63 -13.98 0.60 -7.65
N VAL A 64 -13.88 -0.02 -8.82
CA VAL A 64 -14.35 -1.38 -9.10
C VAL A 64 -13.23 -2.12 -9.81
N LYS A 65 -12.89 -3.31 -9.30
CA LYS A 65 -11.92 -4.21 -9.90
C LYS A 65 -12.58 -5.57 -10.12
N ASN A 66 -12.69 -6.00 -11.38
CA ASN A 66 -13.14 -7.35 -11.75
C ASN A 66 -11.91 -8.15 -12.16
N LEU A 67 -11.54 -9.14 -11.37
CA LEU A 67 -10.29 -9.87 -11.48
C LEU A 67 -10.55 -11.31 -11.96
N ASN A 68 -10.70 -11.48 -13.26
CA ASN A 68 -10.84 -12.81 -13.86
C ASN A 68 -9.52 -13.61 -13.81
N MET A 69 -8.40 -12.90 -13.86
CA MET A 69 -7.07 -13.43 -13.76
C MET A 69 -6.39 -12.85 -12.51
N LYS A 70 -6.15 -13.68 -11.51
CA LYS A 70 -5.70 -13.23 -10.20
C LYS A 70 -4.90 -14.29 -9.46
N ARG A 71 -4.17 -13.89 -8.43
CA ARG A 71 -3.66 -14.86 -7.45
C ARG A 71 -4.81 -15.44 -6.63
N THR A 72 -4.59 -16.63 -6.12
CA THR A 72 -5.62 -17.41 -5.43
C THR A 72 -6.17 -16.70 -4.19
N GLN A 73 -5.29 -16.01 -3.45
CA GLN A 73 -5.64 -15.28 -2.22
C GLN A 73 -6.12 -13.85 -2.48
N THR A 74 -6.53 -13.53 -3.70
CA THR A 74 -7.13 -12.26 -4.09
C THR A 74 -8.61 -12.45 -4.40
N ALA A 75 -9.46 -11.46 -4.10
CA ALA A 75 -10.88 -11.50 -4.42
C ALA A 75 -11.15 -11.51 -5.93
N GLU A 76 -12.32 -11.99 -6.34
CA GLU A 76 -12.78 -11.99 -7.74
C GLU A 76 -13.28 -10.60 -8.15
N GLU A 77 -13.96 -9.92 -7.23
CA GLU A 77 -14.45 -8.55 -7.39
C GLU A 77 -14.10 -7.75 -6.13
N ILE A 78 -13.59 -6.54 -6.32
CA ILE A 78 -13.28 -5.60 -5.25
C ILE A 78 -13.97 -4.28 -5.58
N ASN A 79 -14.87 -3.84 -4.69
CA ASN A 79 -15.48 -2.52 -4.76
C ASN A 79 -14.98 -1.70 -3.56
N GLU A 80 -14.55 -0.48 -3.82
CA GLU A 80 -14.01 0.41 -2.83
C GLU A 80 -14.67 1.78 -2.93
N PHE A 81 -15.08 2.34 -1.81
CA PHE A 81 -15.45 3.73 -1.65
C PHE A 81 -14.43 4.39 -0.73
N GLY A 82 -13.88 5.52 -1.15
CA GLY A 82 -12.85 6.26 -0.43
C GLY A 82 -13.24 7.71 -0.15
N PHE A 83 -12.86 8.19 1.03
CA PHE A 83 -12.84 9.59 1.39
C PHE A 83 -11.44 9.93 1.91
N THR A 84 -10.79 10.90 1.29
CA THR A 84 -9.47 11.39 1.70
C THR A 84 -9.53 12.89 1.90
N THR A 85 -8.96 13.38 2.99
CA THR A 85 -8.64 14.80 3.13
C THR A 85 -7.19 14.94 3.55
N GLN A 86 -6.46 15.84 2.91
CA GLN A 86 -5.05 16.09 3.21
C GLN A 86 -4.71 17.57 3.02
N GLY A 87 -3.74 18.05 3.77
CA GLY A 87 -3.38 19.45 3.68
C GLY A 87 -2.02 19.79 4.26
N ILE A 88 -1.57 20.97 3.89
CA ILE A 88 -0.33 21.59 4.33
C ILE A 88 -0.66 22.98 4.85
N PHE A 89 -0.14 23.32 6.02
CA PHE A 89 -0.38 24.59 6.69
C PHE A 89 0.92 25.23 7.16
N ASN A 90 1.17 26.46 6.75
CA ASN A 90 2.28 27.28 7.23
C ASN A 90 1.78 28.13 8.40
N ILE A 91 1.95 27.63 9.62
CA ILE A 91 1.52 28.35 10.84
C ILE A 91 2.37 29.60 11.05
N SER A 92 3.66 29.52 10.70
CA SER A 92 4.59 30.64 10.73
C SER A 92 5.76 30.37 9.79
N ASP A 93 6.69 31.33 9.62
CA ASP A 93 7.93 31.15 8.87
C ASP A 93 8.82 30.02 9.42
N LYS A 94 8.56 29.60 10.66
CA LYS A 94 9.34 28.55 11.35
C LYS A 94 8.62 27.22 11.48
N LEU A 95 7.28 27.23 11.58
CA LEU A 95 6.47 26.05 11.87
C LEU A 95 5.53 25.72 10.70
N ARG A 96 5.64 24.52 10.20
CA ARG A 96 4.78 23.96 9.17
C ARG A 96 4.18 22.63 9.64
N LEU A 97 2.92 22.43 9.31
CA LEU A 97 2.17 21.23 9.62
C LEU A 97 1.68 20.58 8.34
N LEU A 98 1.57 19.27 8.38
CA LEU A 98 0.88 18.48 7.37
C LEU A 98 -0.04 17.47 8.06
N GLY A 99 -1.14 17.16 7.42
CA GLY A 99 -2.11 16.21 7.93
C GLY A 99 -2.85 15.51 6.82
N SER A 100 -3.21 14.24 7.04
CA SER A 100 -4.16 13.52 6.20
C SER A 100 -5.08 12.65 7.05
N PHE A 101 -6.26 12.43 6.52
CA PHE A 101 -7.22 11.45 6.99
C PHE A 101 -7.80 10.73 5.78
N ASP A 102 -7.72 9.40 5.80
CA ASP A 102 -8.28 8.52 4.78
C ASP A 102 -9.29 7.57 5.43
N TYR A 103 -10.42 7.42 4.80
CA TYR A 103 -11.42 6.39 5.10
C TYR A 103 -11.67 5.57 3.85
N GLN A 104 -11.69 4.24 3.98
CA GLN A 104 -12.02 3.32 2.90
C GLN A 104 -13.02 2.28 3.41
N PHE A 105 -14.05 2.05 2.60
CA PHE A 105 -14.95 0.92 2.73
C PHE A 105 -14.77 0.01 1.53
N ILE A 106 -14.38 -1.24 1.78
CA ILE A 106 -14.01 -2.22 0.75
C ILE A 106 -14.91 -3.43 0.88
N THR A 107 -15.50 -3.87 -0.23
CA THR A 107 -16.18 -5.16 -0.33
C THR A 107 -15.43 -6.05 -1.30
N GLU A 108 -15.16 -7.28 -0.87
CA GLU A 108 -14.40 -8.28 -1.62
C GLU A 108 -15.27 -9.52 -1.82
N LYS A 109 -15.49 -9.94 -3.07
CA LYS A 109 -16.28 -11.14 -3.39
C LYS A 109 -15.38 -12.31 -3.76
N GLY A 110 -15.74 -13.50 -3.31
CA GLY A 110 -15.05 -14.72 -3.68
C GLY A 110 -13.63 -14.85 -3.11
N LEU A 111 -13.35 -14.26 -1.94
CA LEU A 111 -12.07 -14.33 -1.27
C LEU A 111 -12.00 -15.52 -0.31
N GLY A 112 -10.94 -16.32 -0.43
CA GLY A 112 -10.64 -17.46 0.44
C GLY A 112 -9.18 -17.53 0.84
N TYR A 113 -8.85 -18.61 1.49
CA TYR A 113 -7.53 -19.08 1.85
C TYR A 113 -6.82 -18.29 2.97
N ASN A 114 -6.62 -17.00 2.86
CA ASN A 114 -5.91 -16.19 3.87
C ASN A 114 -6.90 -15.35 4.68
N LEU A 115 -6.95 -15.58 6.00
CA LEU A 115 -7.84 -14.89 6.92
C LEU A 115 -7.14 -13.75 7.68
N THR A 116 -6.12 -13.11 7.13
CA THR A 116 -5.44 -11.98 7.77
C THR A 116 -5.76 -10.66 7.08
N ASN A 117 -5.62 -9.56 7.77
CA ASN A 117 -5.70 -8.23 7.17
C ASN A 117 -4.47 -7.91 6.29
N GLU A 118 -3.36 -8.61 6.47
CA GLU A 118 -2.15 -8.46 5.63
C GLU A 118 -2.34 -8.92 4.18
N ARG A 119 -3.39 -9.69 3.88
CA ARG A 119 -3.72 -10.13 2.50
C ARG A 119 -3.85 -8.99 1.48
N THR A 120 -4.09 -7.77 1.95
CA THR A 120 -4.19 -6.56 1.11
C THR A 120 -2.84 -5.91 0.83
N GLU A 121 -1.78 -6.37 1.48
CA GLU A 121 -0.42 -5.86 1.32
C GLU A 121 0.32 -6.53 0.15
N ASP A 122 1.59 -6.21 -0.01
CA ASP A 122 2.44 -6.78 -1.06
C ASP A 122 2.63 -8.30 -0.82
N HIS A 123 2.12 -9.10 -1.75
CA HIS A 123 2.14 -10.57 -1.65
C HIS A 123 3.54 -11.18 -1.57
N PHE A 124 4.60 -10.48 -1.98
CA PHE A 124 5.98 -10.97 -1.85
C PHE A 124 6.51 -10.91 -0.41
N VAL A 125 5.94 -10.06 0.44
CA VAL A 125 6.44 -9.83 1.79
C VAL A 125 5.48 -10.25 2.90
N LEU A 126 4.39 -10.96 2.54
CA LEU A 126 3.41 -11.44 3.49
C LEU A 126 4.05 -12.38 4.52
N ASN A 127 3.56 -12.29 5.76
CA ASN A 127 3.89 -13.27 6.79
C ASN A 127 3.43 -14.66 6.35
N PRO A 128 4.31 -15.68 6.34
CA PRO A 128 3.94 -17.03 5.97
C PRO A 128 3.08 -17.75 7.03
N ASN A 129 2.99 -17.16 8.23
CA ASN A 129 2.24 -17.73 9.35
C ASN A 129 0.84 -17.09 9.39
N TYR A 130 -0.18 -17.75 8.87
CA TYR A 130 -1.55 -17.23 8.81
C TYR A 130 -2.62 -18.32 8.88
N LEU A 131 -3.81 -17.93 9.31
CA LEU A 131 -5.00 -18.80 9.28
C LEU A 131 -5.47 -19.02 7.85
N PHE A 132 -5.64 -20.29 7.49
CA PHE A 132 -5.99 -20.74 6.14
C PHE A 132 -7.34 -21.47 6.15
N VAL A 133 -8.24 -21.06 5.26
CA VAL A 133 -9.53 -21.71 5.03
C VAL A 133 -9.82 -21.77 3.53
N PRO A 134 -10.04 -22.96 2.94
CA PRO A 134 -10.35 -23.09 1.52
C PRO A 134 -11.65 -22.38 1.10
N LYS A 135 -12.65 -22.32 1.99
CA LYS A 135 -13.97 -21.75 1.71
C LYS A 135 -13.90 -20.29 1.34
N LYS A 136 -14.26 -19.96 0.11
CA LYS A 136 -14.42 -18.60 -0.36
C LYS A 136 -15.66 -17.95 0.24
N ALA A 137 -15.58 -16.66 0.52
CA ALA A 137 -16.68 -15.85 1.04
C ALA A 137 -16.57 -14.38 0.60
N ASN A 138 -17.62 -13.61 0.89
CA ASN A 138 -17.58 -12.17 0.70
C ASN A 138 -17.16 -11.50 1.99
N TRP A 139 -16.27 -10.51 1.86
CA TRP A 139 -15.69 -9.76 2.95
C TRP A 139 -16.10 -8.30 2.89
N GLU A 140 -16.20 -7.70 4.05
CA GLU A 140 -16.36 -6.26 4.25
C GLU A 140 -15.19 -5.76 5.11
N THR A 141 -14.54 -4.68 4.66
CA THR A 141 -13.39 -4.09 5.34
C THR A 141 -13.58 -2.58 5.47
N GLN A 142 -13.30 -2.04 6.64
CA GLN A 142 -13.26 -0.60 6.91
C GLN A 142 -11.85 -0.22 7.35
N ASN A 143 -11.26 0.75 6.68
CA ASN A 143 -9.95 1.28 6.98
C ASN A 143 -10.06 2.76 7.37
N TYR A 144 -9.38 3.13 8.45
CA TYR A 144 -9.16 4.50 8.88
C TYR A 144 -7.66 4.73 8.95
N HIS A 145 -7.17 5.78 8.28
CA HIS A 145 -5.76 6.13 8.29
C HIS A 145 -5.60 7.61 8.59
N ILE A 146 -4.86 7.94 9.64
CA ILE A 146 -4.56 9.30 10.06
C ILE A 146 -3.05 9.47 10.02
N GLN A 147 -2.61 10.51 9.34
CA GLN A 147 -1.20 10.91 9.34
C GLN A 147 -1.07 12.35 9.79
N GLY A 148 -0.04 12.62 10.57
CA GLY A 148 0.34 13.96 10.99
C GLY A 148 1.83 14.16 10.84
N GLY A 149 2.24 15.37 10.49
CA GLY A 149 3.64 15.72 10.41
C GLY A 149 3.90 17.19 10.70
N LEU A 150 5.08 17.48 11.17
CA LEU A 150 5.52 18.83 11.42
C LEU A 150 7.00 19.02 11.05
N SER A 151 7.34 20.25 10.68
CA SER A 151 8.74 20.70 10.61
C SER A 151 8.88 22.05 11.30
N TYR A 152 9.93 22.20 12.09
CA TYR A 152 10.22 23.39 12.87
C TYR A 152 11.68 23.85 12.69
N LYS A 153 11.88 25.13 12.32
CA LYS A 153 13.20 25.77 12.22
C LYS A 153 13.59 26.32 13.59
N ILE A 154 14.57 25.71 14.22
CA ILE A 154 15.01 26.11 15.55
C ILE A 154 15.90 27.34 15.47
N TRP A 155 17.06 27.23 14.83
CA TRP A 155 18.09 28.27 14.80
C TRP A 155 19.14 27.98 13.72
N LYS A 156 19.59 29.08 12.98
CA LYS A 156 20.73 29.06 12.04
C LYS A 156 20.92 27.77 11.23
N GLY A 157 19.86 27.28 10.61
CA GLY A 157 19.90 26.09 9.76
C GLY A 157 19.57 24.78 10.47
N PHE A 158 19.42 24.74 11.78
CA PHE A 158 18.95 23.56 12.49
C PHE A 158 17.42 23.45 12.41
N GLU A 159 16.96 22.25 12.07
CA GLU A 159 15.55 21.93 11.88
C GLU A 159 15.20 20.64 12.63
N LEU A 160 14.00 20.60 13.20
CA LEU A 160 13.40 19.39 13.74
C LEU A 160 12.14 19.05 12.98
N GLY A 161 11.83 17.77 12.92
CA GLY A 161 10.58 17.27 12.37
C GLY A 161 10.06 16.09 13.17
N ALA A 162 8.76 15.84 13.01
CA ALA A 162 8.14 14.62 13.52
C ALA A 162 7.03 14.19 12.58
N THR A 163 6.78 12.89 12.53
CA THR A 163 5.59 12.31 11.87
C THR A 163 4.94 11.30 12.79
N ILE A 164 3.62 11.21 12.70
CA ILE A 164 2.80 10.16 13.28
C ILE A 164 1.97 9.52 12.20
N ASP A 165 1.74 8.21 12.33
CA ASP A 165 0.92 7.41 11.43
C ASP A 165 0.06 6.47 12.27
N TYR A 166 -1.24 6.49 12.07
CA TYR A 166 -2.19 5.62 12.75
C TYR A 166 -3.17 5.02 11.76
N LYS A 167 -3.22 3.68 11.72
CA LYS A 167 -4.19 2.93 10.92
C LYS A 167 -5.05 2.06 11.82
N ASN A 168 -6.34 2.03 11.54
CA ASN A 168 -7.27 1.11 12.14
C ASN A 168 -8.03 0.40 11.02
N GLN A 169 -8.06 -0.93 11.05
CA GLN A 169 -8.73 -1.74 10.05
C GLN A 169 -9.61 -2.77 10.76
N SER A 170 -10.85 -2.88 10.32
CA SER A 170 -11.78 -3.93 10.72
C SER A 170 -12.25 -4.68 9.48
N SER A 171 -12.14 -6.01 9.51
CA SER A 171 -12.55 -6.88 8.40
C SER A 171 -13.34 -8.07 8.91
N TYR A 172 -14.44 -8.39 8.25
CA TYR A 172 -15.27 -9.53 8.61
C TYR A 172 -15.91 -10.17 7.38
N ARG A 173 -16.34 -11.43 7.55
CA ARG A 173 -17.18 -12.14 6.59
C ARG A 173 -18.38 -12.79 7.27
N ARG A 174 -19.50 -12.93 6.53
CA ARG A 174 -20.76 -13.46 7.07
C ARG A 174 -20.94 -14.97 6.91
N SER A 175 -20.05 -15.62 6.17
CA SER A 175 -20.09 -17.08 5.95
C SER A 175 -19.10 -17.79 6.85
N ASP A 176 -19.47 -18.98 7.38
CA ASP A 176 -18.61 -19.78 8.24
C ASP A 176 -17.35 -20.30 7.52
N PRO A 177 -16.25 -20.41 8.24
CA PRO A 177 -15.99 -19.79 9.54
C PRO A 177 -15.97 -18.25 9.40
N ARG A 178 -16.50 -17.54 10.41
CA ARG A 178 -16.67 -16.07 10.41
C ARG A 178 -15.57 -15.41 11.22
N PRO A 179 -14.48 -15.01 10.60
CA PRO A 179 -13.51 -14.15 11.27
C PRO A 179 -14.05 -12.73 11.42
N ASP A 180 -13.84 -12.16 12.59
CA ASP A 180 -13.86 -10.72 12.84
C ASP A 180 -12.45 -10.30 13.22
N ILE A 181 -11.83 -9.49 12.36
CA ILE A 181 -10.42 -9.14 12.45
C ILE A 181 -10.32 -7.65 12.73
N SER A 182 -9.68 -7.29 13.83
CA SER A 182 -9.41 -5.91 14.20
C SER A 182 -7.90 -5.65 14.23
N THR A 183 -7.46 -4.62 13.52
CA THR A 183 -6.05 -4.21 13.44
C THR A 183 -5.91 -2.77 13.88
N ALA A 184 -4.94 -2.51 14.77
CA ALA A 184 -4.47 -1.18 15.12
C ALA A 184 -2.98 -1.09 14.86
N ASP A 185 -2.55 -0.14 14.03
CA ASP A 185 -1.15 0.13 13.68
C ASP A 185 -0.83 1.59 13.94
N TYR A 186 0.20 1.85 14.73
CA TYR A 186 0.66 3.20 15.01
C TYR A 186 2.19 3.27 14.97
N SER A 187 2.68 4.34 14.37
CA SER A 187 4.10 4.62 14.33
C SER A 187 4.40 6.11 14.47
N GLY A 188 5.61 6.41 14.90
CA GLY A 188 6.11 7.76 15.00
C GLY A 188 7.59 7.82 14.61
N LYS A 189 7.99 8.94 14.00
CA LYS A 189 9.37 9.23 13.65
C LYS A 189 9.74 10.63 14.11
N ILE A 190 10.97 10.80 14.54
CA ILE A 190 11.57 12.10 14.87
C ILE A 190 12.74 12.33 13.92
N PHE A 191 12.84 13.55 13.42
CA PHE A 191 13.83 13.99 12.44
C PHE A 191 14.67 15.13 13.01
N GLY A 192 15.96 15.08 12.76
CA GLY A 192 16.89 16.18 12.98
C GLY A 192 17.59 16.52 11.68
N GLY A 193 17.73 17.81 11.36
CA GLY A 193 18.36 18.24 10.13
C GLY A 193 19.19 19.49 10.30
N TYR A 194 20.16 19.64 9.42
CA TYR A 194 20.96 20.84 9.29
C TYR A 194 21.01 21.30 7.84
N ARG A 195 20.67 22.57 7.66
CA ARG A 195 20.65 23.25 6.36
C ARG A 195 21.74 24.28 6.25
N TYR A 196 22.50 24.21 5.17
CA TYR A 196 23.47 25.20 4.79
C TYR A 196 23.28 25.61 3.32
N LYS A 197 22.88 26.86 3.10
CA LYS A 197 22.52 27.36 1.75
C LYS A 197 21.49 26.45 1.08
N ASN A 198 21.85 25.86 -0.05
CA ASN A 198 21.00 24.98 -0.86
C ASN A 198 21.07 23.51 -0.47
N HIS A 199 21.86 23.15 0.55
CA HIS A 199 22.09 21.80 0.98
C HIS A 199 21.43 21.52 2.33
N GLN A 200 20.87 20.33 2.50
CA GLN A 200 20.30 19.87 3.75
C GLN A 200 20.71 18.42 4.02
N LEU A 201 21.17 18.17 5.21
CA LEU A 201 21.37 16.82 5.76
C LEU A 201 20.32 16.56 6.83
N SER A 202 19.80 15.33 6.87
CA SER A 202 18.82 14.91 7.87
C SER A 202 19.10 13.49 8.33
N ILE A 203 18.73 13.23 9.57
CA ILE A 203 18.70 11.89 10.18
C ILE A 203 17.34 11.69 10.84
N PHE A 204 16.93 10.44 10.99
CA PHE A 204 15.70 10.13 11.73
C PHE A 204 15.78 8.79 12.44
N GLY A 205 14.96 8.65 13.48
CA GLY A 205 14.66 7.41 14.16
C GLY A 205 13.16 7.29 14.41
N GLY A 206 12.65 6.07 14.39
CA GLY A 206 11.24 5.83 14.57
C GLY A 206 10.92 4.46 15.16
N LEU A 207 9.74 4.39 15.76
CA LEU A 207 9.17 3.19 16.37
C LEU A 207 7.74 3.03 15.89
N GLY A 208 7.32 1.77 15.70
CA GLY A 208 5.94 1.41 15.38
C GLY A 208 5.50 0.17 16.14
N ARG A 209 4.20 0.05 16.32
CA ARG A 209 3.55 -1.13 16.87
C ARG A 209 2.25 -1.38 16.14
N LYS A 210 2.05 -2.63 15.69
CA LYS A 210 0.80 -3.12 15.12
C LYS A 210 0.29 -4.25 16.00
N SER A 211 -1.00 -4.29 16.27
CA SER A 211 -1.69 -5.44 16.85
C SER A 211 -2.86 -5.83 15.96
N GLU A 212 -3.04 -7.13 15.75
CA GLU A 212 -4.14 -7.69 14.99
C GLU A 212 -4.74 -8.83 15.80
N THR A 213 -6.04 -8.76 16.06
CA THR A 213 -6.79 -9.74 16.85
C THR A 213 -7.85 -10.40 15.99
N TYR A 214 -8.08 -11.68 16.24
CA TYR A 214 -9.02 -12.52 15.53
C TYR A 214 -10.03 -13.10 16.51
N ASP A 215 -11.29 -12.87 16.23
CA ASP A 215 -12.39 -13.63 16.81
C ASP A 215 -12.96 -14.52 15.70
N LEU A 216 -12.84 -15.84 15.86
CA LEU A 216 -13.28 -16.80 14.85
C LEU A 216 -14.55 -17.53 15.35
N ILE A 217 -15.67 -17.28 14.71
CA ILE A 217 -16.97 -17.83 15.07
C ILE A 217 -17.46 -18.78 13.98
N SER A 218 -17.93 -19.96 14.39
CA SER A 218 -18.71 -20.87 13.54
C SER A 218 -20.12 -20.97 14.11
N VAL A 219 -21.10 -20.54 13.32
CA VAL A 219 -22.51 -20.55 13.73
C VAL A 219 -23.14 -21.92 13.46
N ASN A 220 -22.71 -22.59 12.42
CA ASN A 220 -23.20 -23.93 12.05
C ASN A 220 -22.14 -24.99 12.36
N GLU A 221 -22.21 -25.59 13.54
CA GLU A 221 -21.26 -26.62 13.98
C GLU A 221 -21.21 -27.84 13.06
N SER A 222 -22.32 -28.18 12.39
CA SER A 222 -22.38 -29.29 11.44
C SER A 222 -21.51 -29.09 10.20
N VAL A 223 -21.23 -27.84 9.83
CA VAL A 223 -20.37 -27.49 8.70
C VAL A 223 -18.90 -27.81 8.96
N ASN A 224 -18.49 -27.88 10.21
CA ASN A 224 -17.13 -28.24 10.62
C ASN A 224 -16.93 -29.76 10.76
N ALA A 225 -17.93 -30.56 10.41
CA ALA A 225 -17.82 -32.03 10.44
C ALA A 225 -16.77 -32.51 9.39
N PRO A 226 -16.12 -33.68 9.60
CA PRO A 226 -15.14 -34.23 8.67
C PRO A 226 -15.59 -34.37 7.22
N ALA A 227 -16.90 -34.38 6.97
CA ALA A 227 -17.46 -34.44 5.63
C ALA A 227 -17.27 -33.14 4.80
N ASN A 228 -16.96 -32.00 5.44
CA ASN A 228 -16.85 -30.70 4.80
C ASN A 228 -15.47 -30.05 4.99
N PRO A 229 -14.39 -30.60 4.42
CA PRO A 229 -13.03 -30.15 4.68
C PRO A 229 -12.74 -28.74 4.17
N GLU A 230 -13.57 -28.16 3.32
CA GLU A 230 -13.45 -26.78 2.82
C GLU A 230 -13.66 -25.72 3.91
N TYR A 231 -14.35 -26.06 5.00
CA TYR A 231 -14.58 -25.16 6.14
C TYR A 231 -13.52 -25.29 7.24
N TYR A 232 -12.60 -26.27 7.13
CA TYR A 232 -11.61 -26.48 8.17
C TYR A 232 -10.61 -25.35 8.22
N VAL A 233 -10.47 -24.80 9.41
CA VAL A 233 -9.42 -23.83 9.71
C VAL A 233 -8.12 -24.60 9.91
N ARG A 234 -7.12 -24.21 9.16
CA ARG A 234 -5.75 -24.71 9.24
C ARG A 234 -4.83 -23.54 9.47
N PHE A 235 -3.59 -23.81 9.73
CA PHE A 235 -2.58 -22.81 9.90
C PHE A 235 -1.44 -23.04 8.90
N SER A 236 -1.09 -22.00 8.13
CA SER A 236 0.12 -21.97 7.32
C SER A 236 1.31 -21.59 8.20
N ASN A 237 2.40 -22.33 8.16
CA ASN A 237 3.62 -22.02 8.89
C ASN A 237 4.86 -22.04 7.99
N GLY A 238 4.73 -21.46 6.83
CA GLY A 238 5.79 -21.45 5.80
C GLY A 238 5.22 -21.31 4.40
N TYR A 239 5.86 -21.97 3.45
CA TYR A 239 5.48 -21.93 2.05
C TYR A 239 5.38 -23.35 1.48
N GLY A 240 4.29 -24.05 1.82
CA GLY A 240 4.03 -25.41 1.34
C GLY A 240 3.40 -26.35 2.37
N ARG A 241 3.33 -25.97 3.63
CA ARG A 241 2.82 -26.80 4.73
C ARG A 241 1.62 -26.15 5.42
N LEU A 242 0.60 -26.95 5.68
CA LEU A 242 -0.52 -26.62 6.57
C LEU A 242 -0.49 -27.53 7.78
N ILE A 243 -0.73 -26.99 8.94
CA ILE A 243 -0.90 -27.71 10.19
C ILE A 243 -2.32 -27.54 10.72
N PHE A 244 -2.82 -28.56 11.43
CA PHE A 244 -4.06 -28.45 12.17
C PHE A 244 -3.77 -27.90 13.56
N PHE A 245 -4.55 -26.89 13.96
CA PHE A 245 -4.67 -26.51 15.36
C PHE A 245 -5.94 -27.15 15.92
N PRO A 246 -5.85 -27.89 17.01
CA PRO A 246 -6.98 -28.67 17.53
C PRO A 246 -8.07 -27.81 18.16
N SER A 247 -7.85 -26.55 18.38
CA SER A 247 -8.83 -25.64 18.96
C SER A 247 -9.16 -24.48 18.00
N TYR A 248 -10.40 -24.04 18.03
CA TYR A 248 -10.82 -22.75 17.51
C TYR A 248 -10.26 -21.65 18.42
N ALA A 249 -8.95 -21.62 18.56
CA ALA A 249 -8.29 -20.65 19.39
C ALA A 249 -8.32 -19.30 18.69
N ASP A 250 -8.68 -18.28 19.42
CA ASP A 250 -8.47 -16.92 19.00
C ASP A 250 -6.97 -16.65 18.97
N TYR A 251 -6.51 -15.99 17.93
CA TYR A 251 -5.11 -15.64 17.76
C TYR A 251 -4.94 -14.13 17.74
N SER A 252 -3.73 -13.71 18.03
CA SER A 252 -3.35 -12.30 17.96
C SER A 252 -1.93 -12.16 17.45
N TYR A 253 -1.71 -11.18 16.57
CA TYR A 253 -0.38 -10.79 16.15
C TYR A 253 0.01 -9.50 16.83
N ARG A 254 1.25 -9.42 17.26
CA ARG A 254 1.90 -8.21 17.70
C ARG A 254 3.14 -7.96 16.84
N THR A 255 3.19 -6.82 16.19
CA THR A 255 4.37 -6.39 15.43
C THR A 255 5.03 -5.20 16.11
N ILE A 256 6.33 -5.23 16.21
CA ILE A 256 7.17 -4.10 16.61
C ILE A 256 8.05 -3.73 15.43
N ASP A 257 7.96 -2.46 15.00
CA ASP A 257 8.79 -1.88 13.95
C ASP A 257 9.80 -0.90 14.55
N ARG A 258 11.07 -1.04 14.15
CA ARG A 258 12.14 -0.10 14.46
C ARG A 258 12.75 0.37 13.16
N ASN A 259 12.82 1.69 12.98
CA ASN A 259 13.37 2.25 11.77
C ASN A 259 14.31 3.41 12.09
N PHE A 260 15.32 3.56 11.25
CA PHE A 260 16.24 4.70 11.29
C PHE A 260 16.79 4.96 9.88
N GLY A 261 17.25 6.17 9.67
CA GLY A 261 17.80 6.53 8.38
C GLY A 261 18.32 7.96 8.36
N GLY A 262 18.62 8.38 7.16
CA GLY A 262 19.09 9.72 6.90
C GLY A 262 18.92 10.10 5.44
N GLY A 263 19.08 11.37 5.17
CA GLY A 263 18.92 11.89 3.82
C GLY A 263 19.73 13.14 3.56
N TYR A 264 19.96 13.36 2.29
CA TYR A 264 20.56 14.57 1.77
C TYR A 264 19.64 15.18 0.73
N SER A 265 19.47 16.50 0.73
CA SER A 265 18.80 17.21 -0.34
C SER A 265 19.57 18.44 -0.78
N PHE A 266 19.43 18.74 -2.06
CA PHE A 266 19.93 19.93 -2.71
C PHE A 266 18.80 20.60 -3.48
N GLU A 267 18.67 21.93 -3.34
CA GLU A 267 17.67 22.69 -4.08
C GLU A 267 18.22 24.05 -4.53
N ASN A 268 18.04 24.33 -5.81
CA ASN A 268 18.23 25.65 -6.37
C ASN A 268 16.96 26.09 -7.13
N GLN A 269 17.02 27.20 -7.85
CA GLN A 269 15.84 27.72 -8.56
C GLN A 269 15.25 26.77 -9.61
N LYS A 270 16.09 25.95 -10.25
CA LYS A 270 15.69 25.06 -11.36
C LYS A 270 15.73 23.60 -11.03
N ASN A 271 16.53 23.19 -10.05
CA ASN A 271 16.76 21.78 -9.76
C ASN A 271 16.51 21.49 -8.29
N PHE A 272 15.86 20.36 -8.05
CA PHE A 272 15.78 19.72 -6.76
C PHE A 272 16.32 18.31 -6.88
N PHE A 273 17.15 17.90 -5.94
CA PHE A 273 17.64 16.54 -5.80
C PHE A 273 17.55 16.11 -4.34
N ASN A 274 17.12 14.91 -4.08
CA ASN A 274 17.28 14.32 -2.76
C ASN A 274 17.57 12.83 -2.85
N ILE A 275 18.26 12.31 -1.84
CA ILE A 275 18.48 10.90 -1.60
C ILE A 275 18.23 10.63 -0.12
N ASN A 276 17.43 9.59 0.15
CA ASN A 276 17.16 9.12 1.50
C ASN A 276 17.53 7.63 1.59
N PHE A 277 18.13 7.27 2.71
CA PHE A 277 18.39 5.89 3.07
C PHE A 277 17.62 5.57 4.35
N SER A 278 17.01 4.39 4.40
CA SER A 278 16.35 3.89 5.60
C SER A 278 16.59 2.40 5.81
N TYR A 279 16.67 2.02 7.07
CA TYR A 279 16.65 0.65 7.56
C TYR A 279 15.42 0.46 8.42
N SER A 280 14.70 -0.62 8.24
CA SER A 280 13.63 -1.03 9.16
C SER A 280 13.73 -2.51 9.51
N LYS A 281 13.35 -2.84 10.75
CA LYS A 281 13.24 -4.20 11.25
C LYS A 281 11.90 -4.36 11.92
N LYS A 282 11.04 -5.20 11.32
CA LYS A 282 9.76 -5.61 11.87
C LYS A 282 9.90 -6.99 12.52
N MET A 283 9.41 -7.12 13.73
CA MET A 283 9.30 -8.38 14.46
C MET A 283 7.82 -8.60 14.75
N GLN A 284 7.26 -9.67 14.21
CA GLN A 284 5.86 -10.04 14.40
C GLN A 284 5.79 -11.36 15.15
N ASP A 285 5.12 -11.32 16.29
CA ASP A 285 4.90 -12.46 17.15
C ASP A 285 3.43 -12.89 17.05
N LEU A 286 3.16 -14.20 16.89
CA LEU A 286 1.84 -14.79 16.93
C LEU A 286 1.59 -15.42 18.29
N PHE A 287 0.50 -15.05 18.92
CA PHE A 287 0.05 -15.57 20.21
C PHE A 287 -1.28 -16.29 20.08
N GLU A 288 -1.45 -17.36 20.84
CA GLU A 288 -2.73 -17.99 21.11
C GLU A 288 -3.37 -17.29 22.32
N LYS A 289 -4.67 -16.99 22.25
CA LYS A 289 -5.39 -16.39 23.37
C LYS A 289 -5.59 -17.40 24.49
N ASP A 290 -5.26 -17.03 25.70
CA ASP A 290 -5.63 -17.81 26.88
C ASP A 290 -7.14 -17.72 27.14
N ALA A 291 -7.85 -18.83 26.95
CA ALA A 291 -9.29 -18.90 27.18
C ALA A 291 -9.68 -18.64 28.66
N SER A 292 -8.75 -18.87 29.60
CA SER A 292 -9.03 -18.70 31.04
C SER A 292 -8.95 -17.27 31.52
N ASN A 293 -8.03 -16.48 30.95
CA ASN A 293 -7.72 -15.12 31.42
C ASN A 293 -8.10 -14.02 30.43
N ASN A 294 -8.61 -14.39 29.26
CA ASN A 294 -8.88 -13.44 28.18
C ASN A 294 -7.65 -12.55 27.82
N SER A 295 -6.46 -13.09 28.10
CA SER A 295 -5.18 -12.41 27.95
C SER A 295 -4.55 -12.75 26.61
N TYR A 296 -4.00 -11.74 25.96
CA TYR A 296 -3.12 -11.89 24.80
C TYR A 296 -1.70 -11.45 25.21
N PHE A 297 -0.71 -11.90 24.47
CA PHE A 297 0.67 -11.40 24.58
C PHE A 297 1.47 -11.87 25.80
N GLU A 298 1.10 -12.96 26.41
CA GLU A 298 1.98 -13.65 27.34
C GLU A 298 3.02 -14.50 26.58
N GLU A 299 4.28 -14.50 27.01
CA GLU A 299 5.35 -15.23 26.31
C GLU A 299 5.09 -16.75 26.23
N SER A 300 4.42 -17.31 27.23
CA SER A 300 4.02 -18.72 27.26
C SER A 300 3.03 -19.09 26.14
N LEU A 301 2.31 -18.11 25.60
CA LEU A 301 1.31 -18.29 24.54
C LEU A 301 1.88 -17.99 23.14
N GLU A 302 3.13 -17.58 23.05
CA GLU A 302 3.79 -17.31 21.78
C GLU A 302 4.03 -18.62 21.01
N LYS A 303 3.52 -18.67 19.78
CA LYS A 303 3.62 -19.84 18.89
C LYS A 303 4.67 -19.67 17.80
N MET A 304 4.74 -18.52 17.21
CA MET A 304 5.58 -18.25 16.04
C MET A 304 6.05 -16.80 16.00
N LYS A 305 7.17 -16.60 15.36
CA LYS A 305 7.72 -15.27 15.03
C LYS A 305 7.93 -15.13 13.54
N TYR A 306 7.82 -13.91 13.07
CA TYR A 306 8.25 -13.52 11.74
C TYR A 306 9.08 -12.24 11.83
N ARG A 307 10.25 -12.26 11.21
CA ARG A 307 11.15 -11.12 11.13
C ARG A 307 11.24 -10.65 9.69
N LEU A 308 11.05 -9.36 9.45
CA LEU A 308 11.26 -8.71 8.16
C LEU A 308 12.28 -7.57 8.33
N VAL A 309 13.38 -7.66 7.61
CA VAL A 309 14.41 -6.61 7.53
C VAL A 309 14.32 -5.97 6.15
N ASN A 310 14.32 -4.64 6.11
CA ASN A 310 14.24 -3.87 4.87
C ASN A 310 15.28 -2.75 4.86
N TYR A 311 16.07 -2.71 3.80
CA TYR A 311 16.94 -1.59 3.42
C TYR A 311 16.30 -0.89 2.24
N LYS A 312 16.09 0.42 2.35
CA LYS A 312 15.44 1.23 1.32
C LYS A 312 16.30 2.45 1.00
N THR A 313 16.47 2.73 -0.29
CA THR A 313 17.09 3.95 -0.80
C THR A 313 16.15 4.60 -1.79
N ASP A 314 15.80 5.86 -1.56
CA ASP A 314 14.97 6.68 -2.44
C ASP A 314 15.79 7.84 -2.97
N ALA A 315 15.88 7.99 -4.28
CA ALA A 315 16.48 9.14 -4.94
C ALA A 315 15.45 9.84 -5.82
N ASN A 316 15.37 11.15 -5.70
CA ASN A 316 14.42 11.96 -6.48
C ASN A 316 15.17 13.12 -7.11
N TYR A 317 14.84 13.37 -8.36
CA TYR A 317 15.34 14.51 -9.12
C TYR A 317 14.18 15.24 -9.79
N TRP A 318 14.17 16.54 -9.69
CA TRP A 318 13.21 17.39 -10.38
C TRP A 318 13.91 18.58 -11.02
N HIS A 319 13.79 18.70 -12.33
CA HIS A 319 14.18 19.86 -13.10
C HIS A 319 12.96 20.70 -13.46
N LYS A 320 12.95 21.95 -13.03
CA LYS A 320 11.93 22.96 -13.33
C LYS A 320 12.44 23.87 -14.45
N GLY A 321 12.09 23.59 -15.68
CA GLY A 321 12.38 24.48 -16.80
C GLY A 321 11.27 25.51 -17.01
N GLU A 322 11.49 26.48 -17.87
CA GLU A 322 10.47 27.49 -18.24
C GLU A 322 9.27 26.83 -18.94
N LYS A 323 9.54 25.94 -19.89
CA LYS A 323 8.52 25.23 -20.67
C LYS A 323 8.49 23.72 -20.41
N THR A 324 9.49 23.19 -19.72
CA THR A 324 9.64 21.75 -19.52
C THR A 324 9.89 21.44 -18.05
N ASP A 325 9.21 20.40 -17.53
CA ASP A 325 9.54 19.79 -16.26
C ASP A 325 9.96 18.35 -16.49
N PHE A 326 11.00 17.92 -15.79
CA PHE A 326 11.39 16.51 -15.72
C PHE A 326 11.50 16.08 -14.27
N ILE A 327 10.81 14.99 -13.94
CA ILE A 327 10.81 14.39 -12.60
C ILE A 327 11.22 12.94 -12.74
N SER A 328 12.17 12.54 -11.94
CA SER A 328 12.64 11.17 -11.87
C SER A 328 12.69 10.72 -10.42
N ASN A 329 12.07 9.59 -10.12
CA ASN A 329 12.15 8.91 -8.84
C ASN A 329 12.77 7.54 -9.07
N LEU A 330 13.72 7.18 -8.22
CA LEU A 330 14.35 5.88 -8.18
C LEU A 330 14.26 5.36 -6.75
N ASN A 331 13.69 4.17 -6.59
CA ASN A 331 13.59 3.50 -5.30
C ASN A 331 14.23 2.12 -5.42
N PHE A 332 15.14 1.81 -4.52
CA PHE A 332 15.71 0.48 -4.34
C PHE A 332 15.34 -0.03 -2.96
N GLN A 333 14.86 -1.28 -2.90
CA GLN A 333 14.56 -1.99 -1.67
C GLN A 333 15.19 -3.37 -1.69
N SER A 334 15.82 -3.75 -0.57
CA SER A 334 16.31 -5.10 -0.34
C SER A 334 15.71 -5.62 0.96
N MET A 335 14.90 -6.67 0.86
CA MET A 335 14.15 -7.22 1.98
C MET A 335 14.52 -8.68 2.22
N THR A 336 14.60 -9.05 3.49
CA THR A 336 14.77 -10.43 3.92
C THR A 336 13.74 -10.73 5.02
N GLY A 337 12.93 -11.76 4.81
CA GLY A 337 11.97 -12.27 5.78
C GLY A 337 12.32 -13.68 6.22
N ASP A 338 12.20 -13.96 7.51
CA ASP A 338 12.37 -15.30 8.06
C ASP A 338 11.42 -15.54 9.24
N ASN A 339 11.02 -16.80 9.45
CA ASN A 339 10.17 -17.17 10.57
C ASN A 339 10.96 -17.96 11.62
N TYR A 340 10.36 -18.09 12.80
CA TYR A 340 10.74 -19.04 13.83
C TYR A 340 9.48 -19.69 14.39
N ASN A 341 9.47 -21.01 14.42
CA ASN A 341 8.38 -21.82 14.93
C ASN A 341 8.77 -22.41 16.28
N ASN A 342 8.04 -22.03 17.33
CA ASN A 342 8.35 -22.51 18.68
C ASN A 342 8.10 -24.02 18.85
N ALA A 343 7.10 -24.59 18.14
CA ALA A 343 6.80 -26.02 18.22
C ALA A 343 7.88 -26.90 17.56
N GLU A 344 8.56 -26.39 16.54
CA GLU A 344 9.62 -27.10 15.81
C GLU A 344 11.02 -26.68 16.29
N PHE A 345 11.11 -25.74 17.23
CA PHE A 345 12.36 -25.15 17.74
C PHE A 345 13.31 -24.67 16.65
N GLY A 346 12.76 -24.11 15.55
CA GLY A 346 13.58 -23.75 14.41
C GLY A 346 12.95 -22.85 13.38
N GLN A 347 13.79 -22.45 12.44
CA GLN A 347 13.43 -21.69 11.27
C GLN A 347 13.19 -22.63 10.10
N ASN A 348 12.05 -22.52 9.43
CA ASN A 348 11.77 -23.29 8.20
C ASN A 348 11.61 -22.43 6.96
N TYR A 349 11.23 -21.17 7.09
CA TYR A 349 10.92 -20.28 5.99
C TYR A 349 11.91 -19.10 5.91
N ARG A 350 12.32 -18.80 4.70
CA ARG A 350 13.08 -17.59 4.38
C ARG A 350 12.67 -17.05 3.01
N MET A 351 12.52 -15.74 2.92
CA MET A 351 12.33 -15.04 1.66
C MET A 351 13.36 -13.93 1.47
N THR A 352 13.67 -13.61 0.23
CA THR A 352 14.41 -12.42 -0.17
C THR A 352 13.68 -11.71 -1.31
N LEU A 353 13.71 -10.41 -1.30
CA LEU A 353 13.17 -9.57 -2.37
C LEU A 353 14.08 -8.37 -2.60
N ASP A 354 14.69 -8.30 -3.78
CA ASP A 354 15.33 -7.09 -4.27
C ASP A 354 14.40 -6.43 -5.29
N ARG A 355 14.04 -5.16 -5.03
CA ARG A 355 13.12 -4.38 -5.85
C ARG A 355 13.76 -3.09 -6.30
N LEU A 356 13.74 -2.83 -7.58
CA LEU A 356 14.08 -1.54 -8.16
C LEU A 356 12.85 -0.94 -8.81
N SER A 357 12.43 0.24 -8.35
CA SER A 357 11.30 0.98 -8.92
C SER A 357 11.78 2.31 -9.46
N THR A 358 11.26 2.70 -10.62
CA THR A 358 11.51 4.02 -11.21
C THR A 358 10.21 4.64 -11.70
N ALA A 359 10.08 5.96 -11.54
CA ALA A 359 8.98 6.73 -12.11
C ALA A 359 9.54 8.02 -12.71
N ASN A 360 9.43 8.14 -14.02
CA ASN A 360 9.95 9.27 -14.78
C ASN A 360 8.79 10.00 -15.46
N HIS A 361 8.72 11.33 -15.30
CA HIS A 361 7.70 12.16 -15.88
C HIS A 361 8.34 13.33 -16.61
N PHE A 362 7.94 13.50 -17.84
CA PHE A 362 8.30 14.64 -18.67
C PHE A 362 7.05 15.43 -19.01
N LEU A 363 7.09 16.75 -18.83
CA LEU A 363 6.00 17.66 -19.14
C LEU A 363 6.50 18.79 -20.03
N LEU A 364 5.84 18.97 -21.17
CA LEU A 364 6.00 20.15 -22.02
C LEU A 364 4.79 21.06 -21.81
N ARG A 365 5.04 22.29 -21.37
CA ARG A 365 4.01 23.28 -21.05
C ARG A 365 4.12 24.50 -21.97
N GLU A 366 2.99 25.12 -22.23
CA GLU A 366 2.89 26.47 -22.73
C GLU A 366 2.06 27.25 -21.71
N ASP A 367 2.72 28.14 -20.98
CA ASP A 367 2.18 28.75 -19.79
C ASP A 367 1.71 27.70 -18.76
N LYS A 368 0.42 27.67 -18.47
CA LYS A 368 -0.21 26.69 -17.54
C LYS A 368 -0.80 25.45 -18.23
N LYS A 369 -0.81 25.44 -19.58
CA LYS A 369 -1.36 24.33 -20.38
C LYS A 369 -0.32 23.26 -20.62
N ILE A 370 -0.70 22.00 -20.40
CA ILE A 370 0.12 20.85 -20.79
C ILE A 370 -0.11 20.56 -22.25
N LYS A 371 0.91 20.83 -23.07
CA LYS A 371 0.91 20.44 -24.48
C LYS A 371 1.15 18.97 -24.69
N PHE A 372 2.04 18.41 -23.87
CA PHE A 372 2.40 17.01 -23.91
C PHE A 372 3.00 16.60 -22.57
N GLY A 373 2.57 15.47 -22.05
CA GLY A 373 3.18 14.79 -20.93
C GLY A 373 3.46 13.34 -21.28
N ALA A 374 4.56 12.82 -20.79
CA ALA A 374 4.92 11.40 -20.88
C ALA A 374 5.38 10.91 -19.51
N SER A 375 4.92 9.72 -19.13
CA SER A 375 5.29 9.07 -17.89
C SER A 375 5.70 7.63 -18.16
N LEU A 376 6.83 7.21 -17.61
CA LEU A 376 7.30 5.84 -17.62
C LEU A 376 7.57 5.40 -16.18
N GLU A 377 6.81 4.43 -15.71
CA GLU A 377 7.01 3.78 -14.42
C GLU A 377 7.47 2.34 -14.67
N GLY A 378 8.45 1.88 -13.89
CA GLY A 378 8.98 0.54 -13.98
C GLY A 378 9.21 -0.04 -12.60
N ILE A 379 8.89 -1.34 -12.40
CA ILE A 379 9.19 -2.08 -11.18
C ILE A 379 9.82 -3.41 -11.58
N TYR A 380 11.09 -3.58 -11.23
CA TYR A 380 11.79 -4.84 -11.32
C TYR A 380 11.79 -5.51 -9.95
N ASN A 381 11.45 -6.80 -9.91
CA ASN A 381 11.50 -7.63 -8.71
C ASN A 381 12.40 -8.84 -8.97
N ASP A 382 13.23 -9.17 -7.98
CA ASP A 382 13.99 -10.41 -7.87
C ASP A 382 13.62 -11.05 -6.54
N PHE A 383 12.75 -12.06 -6.58
CA PHE A 383 12.15 -12.69 -5.40
C PHE A 383 12.52 -14.15 -5.30
N SER A 384 12.85 -14.58 -4.09
CA SER A 384 12.94 -15.99 -3.75
C SER A 384 12.31 -16.30 -2.41
N ALA A 385 11.71 -17.49 -2.28
CA ALA A 385 11.20 -18.03 -1.05
C ALA A 385 11.55 -19.52 -0.94
N ILE A 386 12.02 -19.94 0.22
CA ILE A 386 12.32 -21.33 0.55
C ILE A 386 11.60 -21.72 1.84
N ASP A 387 10.97 -22.87 1.84
CA ASP A 387 10.42 -23.54 3.03
C ASP A 387 10.97 -24.94 3.12
N LEU A 388 11.80 -25.19 4.13
CA LEU A 388 12.45 -26.48 4.34
C LEU A 388 11.48 -27.56 4.80
N LEU A 389 10.49 -27.22 5.64
CA LEU A 389 9.47 -28.16 6.11
C LEU A 389 8.39 -28.38 5.05
N GLY A 390 8.04 -27.35 4.30
CA GLY A 390 7.12 -27.43 3.16
C GLY A 390 7.76 -28.00 1.90
N MET A 391 9.08 -28.26 1.92
CA MET A 391 9.87 -28.76 0.77
C MET A 391 9.60 -27.97 -0.51
N THR A 392 9.48 -26.65 -0.38
CA THR A 392 9.10 -25.74 -1.47
C THR A 392 10.19 -24.71 -1.68
N TYR A 393 10.55 -24.48 -2.93
CA TYR A 393 11.40 -23.37 -3.36
C TYR A 393 10.74 -22.65 -4.52
N LYS A 394 10.55 -21.34 -4.40
CA LYS A 394 10.06 -20.46 -5.48
C LYS A 394 11.07 -19.36 -5.75
N TYR A 395 11.26 -19.12 -7.03
CA TYR A 395 12.09 -18.03 -7.53
C TYR A 395 11.36 -17.33 -8.68
N ILE A 396 11.39 -16.00 -8.72
CA ILE A 396 10.83 -15.22 -9.82
C ILE A 396 11.53 -13.86 -9.98
N LYS A 397 11.92 -13.56 -11.21
CA LYS A 397 12.27 -12.21 -11.66
C LYS A 397 11.16 -11.68 -12.53
N SER A 398 10.74 -10.46 -12.28
CA SER A 398 9.66 -9.84 -13.05
C SER A 398 9.90 -8.36 -13.30
N LEU A 399 9.33 -7.86 -14.38
CA LEU A 399 9.34 -6.46 -14.79
C LEU A 399 7.90 -6.01 -15.04
N ASN A 400 7.45 -4.99 -14.28
CA ASN A 400 6.23 -4.27 -14.56
C ASN A 400 6.59 -2.95 -15.23
N LEU A 401 5.90 -2.60 -16.30
CA LEU A 401 6.04 -1.30 -16.97
C LEU A 401 4.67 -0.64 -17.11
N ASN A 402 4.65 0.66 -16.90
CA ASN A 402 3.47 1.50 -17.07
C ASN A 402 3.87 2.75 -17.85
N LEU A 403 3.40 2.85 -19.09
CA LEU A 403 3.67 3.96 -19.99
C LEU A 403 2.40 4.76 -20.19
N LYS A 404 2.47 6.09 -20.02
CA LYS A 404 1.33 6.99 -20.14
C LYS A 404 1.72 8.26 -20.89
N PHE A 405 0.78 8.76 -21.66
CA PHE A 405 0.85 10.05 -22.34
C PHE A 405 -0.36 10.86 -21.97
N ASN A 406 -0.16 12.13 -21.67
CA ASN A 406 -1.26 13.03 -21.31
C ASN A 406 -1.15 14.38 -22.03
N LYS A 407 -2.32 15.01 -22.21
CA LYS A 407 -2.44 16.32 -22.88
C LYS A 407 -3.69 17.03 -22.40
N ASP A 408 -3.59 18.37 -22.29
CA ASP A 408 -4.76 19.21 -22.12
C ASP A 408 -5.43 19.44 -23.49
N ILE A 409 -6.56 18.76 -23.73
CA ILE A 409 -7.33 18.87 -24.98
C ILE A 409 -8.19 20.13 -25.00
N TYR A 410 -8.56 20.62 -23.82
CA TYR A 410 -9.27 21.88 -23.64
C TYR A 410 -8.63 22.64 -22.48
N TYR A 411 -8.44 23.95 -22.67
CA TYR A 411 -7.85 24.84 -21.68
C TYR A 411 -8.41 26.26 -21.80
N ARG A 412 -8.95 26.76 -20.70
CA ARG A 412 -9.29 28.16 -20.43
C ARG A 412 -8.85 28.50 -19.01
N ASP A 413 -8.82 29.78 -18.66
CA ASP A 413 -8.34 30.25 -17.34
C ASP A 413 -9.11 29.63 -16.15
N SER A 414 -10.39 29.26 -16.36
CA SER A 414 -11.25 28.69 -15.33
C SER A 414 -11.54 27.19 -15.50
N GLN A 415 -11.17 26.60 -16.64
CA GLN A 415 -11.53 25.22 -16.96
C GLN A 415 -10.43 24.51 -17.74
N LYS A 416 -10.28 23.21 -17.50
CA LYS A 416 -9.29 22.40 -18.17
C LYS A 416 -9.78 20.93 -18.28
N VAL A 417 -9.58 20.33 -19.45
CA VAL A 417 -9.77 18.88 -19.65
C VAL A 417 -8.43 18.27 -20.01
N ASN A 418 -7.95 17.36 -19.18
CA ASN A 418 -6.77 16.55 -19.44
C ASN A 418 -7.17 15.12 -19.80
N VAL A 419 -6.59 14.58 -20.84
CA VAL A 419 -6.76 13.17 -21.24
C VAL A 419 -5.42 12.47 -21.13
N GLU A 420 -5.44 11.29 -20.52
CA GLU A 420 -4.31 10.38 -20.38
C GLU A 420 -4.63 9.08 -21.12
N ILE A 421 -3.69 8.59 -21.94
CA ILE A 421 -3.74 7.27 -22.58
C ILE A 421 -2.45 6.53 -22.27
N GLY A 422 -2.52 5.23 -22.14
CA GLY A 422 -1.33 4.47 -21.81
C GLY A 422 -1.51 2.97 -21.93
N ALA A 423 -0.47 2.25 -21.49
CA ALA A 423 -0.45 0.79 -21.41
C ALA A 423 0.30 0.36 -20.16
N MET A 424 -0.20 -0.69 -19.53
CA MET A 424 0.46 -1.39 -18.44
C MET A 424 0.87 -2.78 -18.89
N SER A 425 1.99 -3.27 -18.40
CA SER A 425 2.49 -4.60 -18.72
C SER A 425 3.18 -5.26 -17.54
N TYR A 426 3.19 -6.58 -17.55
CA TYR A 426 3.95 -7.43 -16.64
C TYR A 426 4.66 -8.50 -17.45
N PHE A 427 5.97 -8.65 -17.25
CA PHE A 427 6.80 -9.64 -17.90
C PHE A 427 7.56 -10.45 -16.84
N PRO A 428 7.36 -11.77 -16.74
CA PRO A 428 8.28 -12.65 -16.05
C PRO A 428 9.56 -12.76 -16.88
N LEU A 429 10.71 -12.59 -16.24
CA LEU A 429 12.02 -12.67 -16.89
C LEU A 429 12.69 -14.03 -16.64
N SER A 430 12.47 -14.58 -15.47
CA SER A 430 12.95 -15.90 -15.05
C SER A 430 12.09 -16.40 -13.92
N GLU A 431 11.84 -17.70 -13.88
CA GLU A 431 11.00 -18.31 -12.84
C GLU A 431 11.41 -19.77 -12.60
N SER A 432 11.18 -20.24 -11.37
CA SER A 432 11.23 -21.66 -11.04
C SER A 432 10.36 -21.94 -9.80
N LEU A 433 9.75 -23.10 -9.79
CA LEU A 433 9.03 -23.63 -8.66
C LEU A 433 9.40 -25.11 -8.49
N THR A 434 10.01 -25.43 -7.35
CA THR A 434 10.31 -26.80 -6.97
C THR A 434 9.49 -27.16 -5.75
N TYR A 435 8.83 -28.30 -5.79
CA TYR A 435 8.04 -28.83 -4.67
C TYR A 435 8.24 -30.34 -4.60
N THR A 436 8.64 -30.81 -3.43
CA THR A 436 8.79 -32.24 -3.14
C THR A 436 7.99 -32.53 -1.88
N PRO A 437 6.75 -33.05 -1.99
CA PRO A 437 5.87 -33.19 -0.85
C PRO A 437 6.46 -34.14 0.18
N ALA A 438 6.61 -33.66 1.42
CA ALA A 438 7.03 -34.48 2.56
C ALA A 438 5.85 -35.25 3.19
N SER A 439 4.62 -34.97 2.78
CA SER A 439 3.39 -35.57 3.28
C SER A 439 2.33 -35.64 2.19
N SER A 440 1.26 -36.42 2.43
CA SER A 440 0.08 -36.47 1.56
C SER A 440 -0.78 -35.19 1.58
N ASN A 441 -0.49 -34.24 2.47
CA ASN A 441 -1.24 -32.98 2.56
C ASN A 441 -0.64 -31.92 1.63
N THR A 442 -1.04 -31.95 0.36
CA THR A 442 -0.59 -31.03 -0.70
C THR A 442 -1.56 -29.85 -0.90
N LEU A 443 -2.56 -29.68 -0.03
CA LEU A 443 -3.66 -28.73 -0.22
C LEU A 443 -3.18 -27.30 -0.48
N LEU A 444 -2.23 -26.78 0.29
CA LEU A 444 -1.70 -25.42 0.10
C LEU A 444 -0.98 -25.27 -1.24
N TYR A 445 -0.19 -26.29 -1.59
CA TYR A 445 0.53 -26.29 -2.86
C TYR A 445 -0.45 -26.31 -4.05
N ASP A 446 -1.39 -27.26 -4.06
CA ASP A 446 -2.30 -27.48 -5.18
C ASP A 446 -3.30 -26.31 -5.36
N THR A 447 -3.71 -25.68 -4.25
CA THR A 447 -4.73 -24.62 -4.30
C THR A 447 -4.14 -23.23 -4.42
N VAL A 448 -2.99 -22.95 -3.82
CA VAL A 448 -2.42 -21.60 -3.76
C VAL A 448 -1.11 -21.50 -4.53
N ILE A 449 -0.09 -22.26 -4.10
CA ILE A 449 1.29 -22.01 -4.55
C ILE A 449 1.45 -22.24 -6.06
N LYS A 450 0.93 -23.37 -6.55
CA LYS A 450 0.95 -23.72 -7.98
C LYS A 450 0.18 -22.70 -8.82
N ASN A 451 -1.04 -22.34 -8.40
CA ASN A 451 -1.87 -21.40 -9.14
C ASN A 451 -1.28 -19.99 -9.16
N ASP A 452 -0.72 -19.54 -8.03
CA ASP A 452 -0.04 -18.26 -7.95
C ASP A 452 1.25 -18.23 -8.79
N HIS A 453 1.95 -19.36 -8.89
CA HIS A 453 3.10 -19.47 -9.78
C HIS A 453 2.69 -19.40 -11.27
N GLU A 454 1.61 -20.07 -11.67
CA GLU A 454 1.05 -19.98 -13.03
C GLU A 454 0.66 -18.54 -13.38
N PHE A 455 0.03 -17.82 -12.41
CA PHE A 455 -0.27 -16.41 -12.59
C PHE A 455 1.00 -15.56 -12.74
N ASP A 456 2.03 -15.82 -11.93
CA ASP A 456 3.27 -15.05 -11.91
C ASP A 456 4.12 -15.26 -13.17
N LYS A 457 4.14 -16.45 -13.74
CA LYS A 457 4.90 -16.76 -14.98
C LYS A 457 4.22 -16.26 -16.26
N THR A 458 2.98 -15.77 -16.16
CA THR A 458 2.21 -15.32 -17.33
C THR A 458 2.48 -13.85 -17.62
N SER A 459 2.95 -13.54 -18.84
CA SER A 459 3.05 -12.17 -19.35
C SER A 459 1.65 -11.55 -19.52
N LYS A 460 1.55 -10.26 -19.22
CA LYS A 460 0.28 -9.52 -19.24
C LYS A 460 0.47 -8.15 -19.86
N LEU A 461 -0.53 -7.68 -20.61
CA LEU A 461 -0.53 -6.36 -21.25
C LEU A 461 -1.96 -5.81 -21.27
N GLY A 462 -2.10 -4.49 -21.12
CA GLY A 462 -3.39 -3.86 -21.23
C GLY A 462 -3.37 -2.36 -21.39
N PRO A 463 -4.34 -1.77 -22.12
CA PRO A 463 -4.50 -0.33 -22.27
C PRO A 463 -5.08 0.31 -21.00
N GLN A 464 -4.84 1.61 -20.88
CA GLN A 464 -5.43 2.46 -19.86
C GLN A 464 -5.83 3.81 -20.44
N LEU A 465 -6.89 4.38 -19.88
CA LEU A 465 -7.46 5.67 -20.25
C LEU A 465 -7.81 6.45 -18.98
N GLY A 466 -7.43 7.71 -18.92
CA GLY A 466 -7.80 8.65 -17.86
C GLY A 466 -8.39 9.92 -18.45
N ILE A 467 -9.41 10.46 -17.81
CA ILE A 467 -9.98 11.77 -18.14
C ILE A 467 -10.10 12.56 -16.84
N GLN A 468 -9.64 13.80 -16.86
CA GLN A 468 -9.68 14.70 -15.72
C GLN A 468 -10.23 16.04 -16.18
N PHE A 469 -11.29 16.48 -15.52
CA PHE A 469 -11.86 17.82 -15.70
C PHE A 469 -11.54 18.67 -14.49
N TYR A 470 -11.02 19.86 -14.71
CA TYR A 470 -10.73 20.83 -13.66
C TYR A 470 -11.55 22.08 -13.91
N GLN A 471 -12.10 22.65 -12.83
CA GLN A 471 -12.85 23.89 -12.86
C GLN A 471 -12.51 24.76 -11.65
N LYS A 472 -12.19 26.01 -11.88
CA LYS A 472 -12.10 27.03 -10.84
C LYS A 472 -13.54 27.41 -10.43
N VAL A 473 -13.93 27.07 -9.20
CA VAL A 473 -15.28 27.34 -8.67
C VAL A 473 -15.34 28.72 -8.05
N THR A 474 -14.31 29.08 -7.27
CA THR A 474 -14.14 30.42 -6.69
C THR A 474 -12.69 30.88 -6.86
N SER A 475 -12.35 32.06 -6.40
CA SER A 475 -10.94 32.52 -6.37
C SER A 475 -10.04 31.62 -5.49
N LYS A 476 -10.63 30.83 -4.58
CA LYS A 476 -9.92 30.01 -3.59
C LYS A 476 -10.25 28.51 -3.67
N THR A 477 -11.13 28.11 -4.58
CA THR A 477 -11.60 26.71 -4.63
C THR A 477 -11.56 26.21 -6.06
N ASP A 478 -10.86 25.10 -6.26
CA ASP A 478 -10.83 24.36 -7.51
C ASP A 478 -11.50 23.00 -7.34
N LEU A 479 -12.25 22.58 -8.36
CA LEU A 479 -12.90 21.29 -8.48
C LEU A 479 -12.13 20.45 -9.50
N LYS A 480 -11.90 19.17 -9.18
CA LYS A 480 -11.42 18.16 -10.11
C LYS A 480 -12.40 17.00 -10.14
N ILE A 481 -12.84 16.60 -11.31
CA ILE A 481 -13.59 15.37 -11.55
C ILE A 481 -12.69 14.46 -12.38
N PHE A 482 -12.57 13.20 -12.02
CA PHE A 482 -11.69 12.29 -12.73
C PHE A 482 -12.31 10.91 -12.90
N THR A 483 -11.94 10.24 -13.98
CA THR A 483 -12.22 8.84 -14.22
C THR A 483 -11.02 8.17 -14.87
N ASN A 484 -10.73 6.93 -14.42
CA ASN A 484 -9.67 6.11 -14.97
C ASN A 484 -10.24 4.72 -15.27
N PHE A 485 -9.88 4.19 -16.42
CA PHE A 485 -10.21 2.86 -16.86
C PHE A 485 -8.95 2.14 -17.32
N ALA A 486 -8.81 0.88 -16.95
CA ALA A 486 -7.74 0.03 -17.42
C ALA A 486 -8.21 -1.41 -17.58
N THR A 487 -7.55 -2.13 -18.48
CA THR A 487 -7.75 -3.56 -18.65
C THR A 487 -6.40 -4.28 -18.64
N LEU A 488 -6.39 -5.56 -18.31
CA LEU A 488 -5.18 -6.37 -18.32
C LEU A 488 -5.50 -7.75 -18.89
N PHE A 489 -4.81 -8.14 -19.95
CA PHE A 489 -4.98 -9.41 -20.65
C PHE A 489 -3.75 -10.29 -20.44
N PRO A 490 -3.89 -11.62 -20.27
CA PRO A 490 -2.78 -12.53 -20.39
C PRO A 490 -2.34 -12.63 -21.86
N LEU A 491 -1.04 -12.74 -22.09
CA LEU A 491 -0.48 -12.95 -23.44
C LEU A 491 -0.30 -14.43 -23.79
N SER A 492 -0.51 -15.34 -22.83
CA SER A 492 -0.44 -16.80 -23.04
C SER A 492 -1.81 -17.43 -22.75
N LYS A 493 -2.15 -18.48 -23.52
CA LYS A 493 -3.34 -19.31 -23.30
C LYS A 493 -3.14 -20.39 -22.23
N ASP A 494 -1.90 -20.65 -21.81
CA ASP A 494 -1.59 -21.70 -20.84
C ASP A 494 -2.21 -21.45 -19.46
N LEU A 495 -2.39 -20.18 -19.09
CA LEU A 495 -3.07 -19.79 -17.85
C LEU A 495 -4.52 -20.29 -17.82
N GLU A 496 -5.21 -20.27 -18.94
CA GLU A 496 -6.62 -20.71 -19.06
C GLU A 496 -6.76 -22.20 -18.74
N GLN A 497 -5.81 -23.02 -19.19
CA GLN A 497 -5.83 -24.47 -18.98
C GLN A 497 -5.49 -24.84 -17.52
N ASN A 498 -4.54 -24.13 -16.91
CA ASN A 498 -3.97 -24.51 -15.62
C ASN A 498 -4.70 -23.93 -14.41
N THR A 499 -5.38 -22.80 -14.56
CA THR A 499 -5.99 -22.05 -13.44
C THR A 499 -7.49 -21.88 -13.53
N GLY A 500 -8.15 -22.38 -14.62
CA GLY A 500 -9.56 -22.16 -14.86
C GLY A 500 -9.92 -20.72 -15.24
N TYR A 501 -8.95 -19.95 -15.68
CA TYR A 501 -9.14 -18.60 -16.21
C TYR A 501 -10.12 -18.62 -17.39
N LYS A 502 -11.11 -17.74 -17.40
CA LYS A 502 -12.21 -17.76 -18.38
C LYS A 502 -11.95 -16.99 -19.70
N GLY A 503 -10.71 -16.66 -20.00
CA GLY A 503 -10.36 -15.88 -21.20
C GLY A 503 -10.77 -14.40 -21.13
N MET A 504 -11.31 -13.94 -20.01
CA MET A 504 -11.75 -12.55 -19.83
C MET A 504 -10.63 -11.70 -19.21
N PRO A 505 -10.47 -10.44 -19.63
CA PRO A 505 -9.50 -9.54 -19.02
C PRO A 505 -9.88 -9.16 -17.60
N ASN A 506 -8.89 -8.70 -16.83
CA ASN A 506 -9.16 -7.92 -15.65
C ASN A 506 -9.60 -6.52 -16.05
N LEU A 507 -10.58 -5.99 -15.32
CA LEU A 507 -11.12 -4.65 -15.52
C LEU A 507 -10.90 -3.82 -14.26
N TYR A 508 -10.42 -2.60 -14.45
CA TYR A 508 -10.18 -1.62 -13.39
C TYR A 508 -10.90 -0.33 -13.75
N PHE A 509 -11.76 0.14 -12.88
CA PHE A 509 -12.44 1.42 -13.01
C PHE A 509 -12.29 2.21 -11.71
N ASN A 510 -12.00 3.50 -11.83
CA ASN A 510 -11.95 4.43 -10.70
C ASN A 510 -12.48 5.77 -11.15
N ALA A 511 -13.38 6.37 -10.35
CA ALA A 511 -13.91 7.71 -10.58
C ALA A 511 -13.98 8.46 -9.25
N GLY A 512 -13.89 9.78 -9.31
CA GLY A 512 -13.97 10.59 -8.10
C GLY A 512 -14.04 12.08 -8.36
N ILE A 513 -14.21 12.79 -7.25
CA ILE A 513 -14.29 14.25 -7.19
C ILE A 513 -13.31 14.73 -6.11
N SER A 514 -12.47 15.71 -6.44
CA SER A 514 -11.61 16.39 -5.49
C SER A 514 -11.92 17.89 -5.43
N LEU A 515 -11.92 18.43 -4.23
CA LEU A 515 -11.99 19.86 -3.95
C LEU A 515 -10.65 20.31 -3.39
N PHE A 516 -10.12 21.40 -3.90
CA PHE A 516 -8.89 22.04 -3.44
C PHE A 516 -9.23 23.43 -2.91
N TYR A 517 -8.77 23.77 -1.73
CA TYR A 517 -9.05 25.06 -1.08
C TYR A 517 -7.99 25.47 -0.06
#